data_1f986fff754d446a118dba6b5bfb09ba
#
_entry.id   1f986fff754d446a118dba6b5bfb09ba
#
_cell.length_a   1.000
_cell.length_b   1.000
_cell.length_c   1.000
_cell.angle_alpha   90.00
_cell.angle_beta   90.00
_cell.angle_gamma   90.00
#
_symmetry.space_group_name_H-M   'P 1'
#
loop_
_entity.id
_entity.type
_entity.pdbx_description
1 polymer ?
#
loop_
_entity_poly.entity_id
_entity_poly.type
_entity_poly.pdbx_seq_one_letter_code
_entity_poly.pdbx_strand_id
1 'polypeptide(L)'
;MISYTKGDLLSSKAQALVNTVNTVGVMGKGIALHFKEAFPSNFSVYAGACKRGELAPGKMLVVKDSNLALGERTIINFPTKVHWRNPSRYEYIEEGLKDLVRVIRENGITSIAIPPLGCGNGGLDWAVVKEMIEKALAPLKDIDITVYEPSAEISALLAKQSRNASAHLTPARAMLLYALFCYEVHDERCSLFVANKLSYFYQMLGEKEFASVSVGHMLNAVNGKYIHGLEQMDAKPFEALMLDYDRKAEVGEYVHNSLAPAQIVHIKQLLKLIDGYESAYSLEVLASVAYVRREHPGIGVGDTIHEIQNWSARKKNLFKQEHIEAAFQHLNTWMA
;
A
#
# COMPACT_ATOMS: atom_id res chain seq x y z
N MET A 1 13.25 -4.82 34.77
CA MET A 1 13.58 -3.38 34.99
C MET A 1 13.31 -2.62 33.69
N ILE A 2 12.77 -1.37 33.75
CA ILE A 2 12.55 -0.55 32.55
C ILE A 2 13.79 0.28 32.30
N SER A 3 14.36 0.18 31.10
CA SER A 3 15.49 0.99 30.62
C SER A 3 15.11 1.74 29.33
N TYR A 4 15.77 2.86 29.07
CA TYR A 4 15.55 3.69 27.89
C TYR A 4 16.78 3.73 27.03
N THR A 5 16.59 3.66 25.69
CA THR A 5 17.69 3.73 24.73
C THR A 5 17.23 4.45 23.46
N LYS A 6 18.21 4.80 22.63
CA LYS A 6 18.00 5.29 21.27
C LYS A 6 18.68 4.34 20.30
N GLY A 7 18.14 4.18 19.10
CA GLY A 7 18.74 3.32 18.10
C GLY A 7 17.71 2.54 17.30
N ASP A 8 18.18 1.57 16.52
CA ASP A 8 17.33 0.67 15.76
C ASP A 8 16.83 -0.46 16.66
N LEU A 9 15.50 -0.53 16.83
CA LEU A 9 14.84 -1.55 17.65
C LEU A 9 15.09 -2.96 17.11
N LEU A 10 15.24 -3.14 15.79
CA LEU A 10 15.52 -4.45 15.20
C LEU A 10 16.91 -5.00 15.60
N SER A 11 17.84 -4.13 15.97
CA SER A 11 19.15 -4.54 16.50
C SER A 11 19.09 -5.07 17.94
N SER A 12 17.94 -4.99 18.60
CA SER A 12 17.75 -5.46 19.98
C SER A 12 17.95 -6.98 20.08
N LYS A 13 18.59 -7.38 21.18
CA LYS A 13 18.74 -8.80 21.55
C LYS A 13 17.59 -9.34 22.38
N ALA A 14 16.56 -8.54 22.67
CA ALA A 14 15.41 -8.96 23.42
C ALA A 14 14.69 -10.17 22.78
N GLN A 15 14.13 -11.03 23.59
CA GLN A 15 13.34 -12.19 23.16
C GLN A 15 12.13 -11.75 22.32
N ALA A 16 11.46 -10.67 22.75
CA ALA A 16 10.30 -10.13 22.05
C ALA A 16 10.53 -8.70 21.54
N LEU A 17 10.02 -8.43 20.36
CA LEU A 17 10.05 -7.13 19.71
C LEU A 17 8.63 -6.64 19.44
N VAL A 18 8.31 -5.43 19.86
CA VAL A 18 7.00 -4.82 19.58
C VAL A 18 7.03 -4.07 18.26
N ASN A 19 6.08 -4.40 17.39
CA ASN A 19 5.86 -3.78 16.10
C ASN A 19 4.58 -2.96 16.11
N THR A 20 4.64 -1.65 15.87
CA THR A 20 3.44 -0.80 15.81
C THR A 20 2.75 -0.93 14.45
N VAL A 21 1.48 -1.32 14.45
CA VAL A 21 0.72 -1.65 13.25
C VAL A 21 -0.64 -0.94 13.20
N ASN A 22 -1.32 -1.04 12.05
CA ASN A 22 -2.75 -0.71 11.88
C ASN A 22 -3.59 -1.99 11.81
N THR A 23 -4.92 -1.87 11.65
CA THR A 23 -5.82 -3.03 11.58
C THR A 23 -6.27 -3.37 10.16
N VAL A 24 -5.72 -2.69 9.13
CA VAL A 24 -6.06 -2.94 7.72
C VAL A 24 -5.01 -3.75 6.95
N GLY A 25 -3.96 -4.23 7.63
CA GLY A 25 -2.99 -5.15 7.03
C GLY A 25 -1.83 -4.48 6.29
N VAL A 26 -1.53 -3.21 6.59
CA VAL A 26 -0.53 -2.42 5.85
C VAL A 26 0.71 -2.16 6.69
N MET A 27 1.87 -2.56 6.20
CA MET A 27 3.20 -2.24 6.74
C MET A 27 4.02 -1.49 5.68
N GLY A 28 3.68 -0.24 5.39
CA GLY A 28 4.22 0.52 4.26
C GLY A 28 5.22 1.63 4.63
N LYS A 29 5.34 2.01 5.90
CA LYS A 29 6.24 3.08 6.37
C LYS A 29 6.78 2.82 7.78
N GLY A 30 7.91 3.46 8.09
CA GLY A 30 8.51 3.47 9.42
C GLY A 30 8.89 2.09 9.92
N ILE A 31 8.77 1.88 11.22
CA ILE A 31 9.22 0.64 11.85
C ILE A 31 8.47 -0.59 11.32
N ALA A 32 7.17 -0.46 11.00
CA ALA A 32 6.37 -1.57 10.46
C ALA A 32 6.94 -2.10 9.12
N LEU A 33 7.41 -1.21 8.23
CA LEU A 33 8.05 -1.61 6.98
C LEU A 33 9.31 -2.44 7.27
N HIS A 34 10.16 -2.01 8.19
CA HIS A 34 11.39 -2.75 8.54
C HIS A 34 11.07 -4.13 9.16
N PHE A 35 10.01 -4.23 9.97
CA PHE A 35 9.54 -5.53 10.45
C PHE A 35 9.06 -6.44 9.33
N LYS A 36 8.39 -5.90 8.32
CA LYS A 36 7.96 -6.66 7.15
C LYS A 36 9.15 -7.22 6.37
N GLU A 37 10.19 -6.39 6.17
CA GLU A 37 11.41 -6.79 5.47
C GLU A 37 12.22 -7.81 6.26
N ALA A 38 12.34 -7.62 7.58
CA ALA A 38 13.11 -8.50 8.44
C ALA A 38 12.38 -9.82 8.77
N PHE A 39 11.04 -9.80 8.86
CA PHE A 39 10.19 -10.90 9.32
C PHE A 39 8.97 -11.10 8.39
N PRO A 40 9.18 -11.64 7.17
CA PRO A 40 8.12 -11.77 6.17
C PRO A 40 7.00 -12.73 6.58
N SER A 41 7.28 -13.78 7.37
CA SER A 41 6.24 -14.68 7.89
C SER A 41 5.31 -13.97 8.87
N ASN A 42 5.85 -13.12 9.74
CA ASN A 42 5.04 -12.24 10.61
C ASN A 42 4.11 -11.36 9.80
N PHE A 43 4.61 -10.75 8.71
CA PHE A 43 3.76 -9.91 7.86
C PHE A 43 2.61 -10.71 7.23
N SER A 44 2.88 -11.91 6.73
CA SER A 44 1.86 -12.78 6.12
C SER A 44 0.74 -13.14 7.12
N VAL A 45 1.11 -13.52 8.35
CA VAL A 45 0.15 -13.84 9.42
C VAL A 45 -0.66 -12.62 9.81
N TYR A 46 0.00 -11.47 10.00
CA TYR A 46 -0.65 -10.20 10.33
C TYR A 46 -1.65 -9.75 9.25
N ALA A 47 -1.25 -9.75 7.99
CA ALA A 47 -2.14 -9.37 6.88
C ALA A 47 -3.36 -10.30 6.78
N GLY A 48 -3.16 -11.60 7.00
CA GLY A 48 -4.23 -12.58 7.07
C GLY A 48 -5.21 -12.32 8.23
N ALA A 49 -4.71 -12.02 9.43
CA ALA A 49 -5.53 -11.69 10.59
C ALA A 49 -6.36 -10.40 10.37
N CYS A 50 -5.77 -9.37 9.75
CA CYS A 50 -6.48 -8.16 9.37
C CYS A 50 -7.62 -8.43 8.37
N LYS A 51 -7.36 -9.26 7.35
CA LYS A 51 -8.40 -9.65 6.36
C LYS A 51 -9.59 -10.38 6.99
N ARG A 52 -9.35 -11.14 8.06
CA ARG A 52 -10.42 -11.84 8.82
C ARG A 52 -11.07 -10.97 9.89
N GLY A 53 -10.64 -9.71 10.06
CA GLY A 53 -11.17 -8.81 11.09
C GLY A 53 -10.81 -9.20 12.51
N GLU A 54 -9.75 -9.99 12.70
CA GLU A 54 -9.32 -10.50 14.03
C GLU A 54 -8.51 -9.50 14.83
N LEU A 55 -7.99 -8.45 14.17
CA LEU A 55 -7.13 -7.44 14.76
C LEU A 55 -7.90 -6.15 15.04
N ALA A 56 -7.80 -5.65 16.26
CA ALA A 56 -8.38 -4.39 16.72
C ALA A 56 -7.41 -3.65 17.66
N PRO A 57 -7.52 -2.32 17.82
CA PRO A 57 -6.84 -1.64 18.92
C PRO A 57 -7.14 -2.32 20.25
N GLY A 58 -6.15 -2.40 21.13
CA GLY A 58 -6.30 -3.12 22.39
C GLY A 58 -6.09 -4.64 22.31
N LYS A 59 -5.83 -5.21 21.12
CA LYS A 59 -5.64 -6.65 20.94
C LYS A 59 -4.33 -6.93 20.21
N MET A 60 -3.38 -7.56 20.89
CA MET A 60 -2.08 -7.93 20.32
C MET A 60 -2.19 -9.17 19.42
N LEU A 61 -1.37 -9.19 18.37
CA LEU A 61 -1.12 -10.38 17.57
C LEU A 61 0.33 -10.81 17.78
N VAL A 62 0.52 -12.00 18.35
CA VAL A 62 1.84 -12.58 18.62
C VAL A 62 2.20 -13.56 17.54
N VAL A 63 3.39 -13.39 16.96
CA VAL A 63 3.93 -14.29 15.92
C VAL A 63 5.38 -14.62 16.24
N LYS A 64 5.78 -15.88 16.17
CA LYS A 64 7.17 -16.28 16.18
C LYS A 64 7.68 -16.29 14.74
N ASP A 65 8.78 -15.62 14.49
CA ASP A 65 9.44 -15.56 13.18
C ASP A 65 10.96 -15.55 13.34
N SER A 66 11.67 -15.85 12.29
CA SER A 66 13.13 -15.94 12.32
C SER A 66 13.75 -15.21 11.12
N ASN A 67 14.91 -14.62 11.38
CA ASN A 67 15.74 -13.99 10.37
C ASN A 67 17.18 -14.51 10.51
N LEU A 68 17.87 -14.73 9.39
CA LEU A 68 19.23 -15.28 9.40
C LEU A 68 20.23 -14.42 10.19
N ALA A 69 20.05 -13.10 10.17
CA ALA A 69 20.93 -12.16 10.88
C ALA A 69 20.50 -11.92 12.34
N LEU A 70 19.18 -11.96 12.61
CA LEU A 70 18.60 -11.57 13.91
C LEU A 70 18.22 -12.79 14.78
N GLY A 71 18.19 -13.99 14.19
CA GLY A 71 17.72 -15.22 14.83
C GLY A 71 16.21 -15.26 15.04
N GLU A 72 15.74 -16.21 15.85
CA GLU A 72 14.32 -16.33 16.22
C GLU A 72 13.89 -15.20 17.17
N ARG A 73 12.73 -14.64 16.93
CA ARG A 73 12.11 -13.57 17.74
C ARG A 73 10.61 -13.80 17.91
N THR A 74 10.09 -13.38 19.03
CA THR A 74 8.65 -13.21 19.25
C THR A 74 8.27 -11.81 18.84
N ILE A 75 7.49 -11.66 17.76
CA ILE A 75 7.02 -10.37 17.27
C ILE A 75 5.62 -10.11 17.82
N ILE A 76 5.46 -9.00 18.54
CA ILE A 76 4.17 -8.56 19.09
C ILE A 76 3.67 -7.40 18.25
N ASN A 77 2.72 -7.67 17.35
CA ASN A 77 2.07 -6.64 16.57
C ASN A 77 1.06 -5.89 17.45
N PHE A 78 1.36 -4.62 17.68
CA PHE A 78 0.61 -3.70 18.54
C PHE A 78 -0.19 -2.71 17.68
N PRO A 79 -1.53 -2.86 17.59
CA PRO A 79 -2.35 -1.94 16.79
C PRO A 79 -2.46 -0.56 17.44
N THR A 80 -1.74 0.41 16.90
CA THR A 80 -1.78 1.82 17.34
C THR A 80 -2.75 2.67 16.51
N LYS A 81 -3.30 2.09 15.42
CA LYS A 81 -4.22 2.74 14.48
C LYS A 81 -5.25 1.75 13.96
N VAL A 82 -6.44 2.23 13.65
CA VAL A 82 -7.41 1.46 12.85
C VAL A 82 -6.98 1.48 11.38
N HIS A 83 -6.82 2.65 10.82
CA HIS A 83 -6.38 2.83 9.43
C HIS A 83 -5.04 3.56 9.38
N TRP A 84 -4.16 3.20 8.45
CA TRP A 84 -2.81 3.77 8.34
C TRP A 84 -2.78 5.29 8.11
N ARG A 85 -3.83 5.86 7.48
CA ARG A 85 -4.00 7.32 7.27
C ARG A 85 -4.42 8.08 8.52
N ASN A 86 -5.03 7.41 9.50
CA ASN A 86 -5.55 8.06 10.68
C ASN A 86 -4.44 8.30 11.73
N PRO A 87 -4.57 9.31 12.58
CA PRO A 87 -3.70 9.46 13.74
C PRO A 87 -3.89 8.29 14.71
N SER A 88 -2.89 8.04 15.55
CA SER A 88 -3.02 7.18 16.73
C SER A 88 -3.85 7.89 17.78
N ARG A 89 -4.37 7.11 18.76
CA ARG A 89 -5.15 7.63 19.89
C ARG A 89 -4.58 7.09 21.20
N TYR A 90 -4.64 7.87 22.26
CA TYR A 90 -4.16 7.44 23.58
C TYR A 90 -4.94 6.25 24.11
N GLU A 91 -6.24 6.16 23.83
CA GLU A 91 -7.09 5.02 24.22
C GLU A 91 -6.57 3.70 23.61
N TYR A 92 -6.08 3.73 22.36
CA TYR A 92 -5.51 2.55 21.71
C TYR A 92 -4.21 2.11 22.37
N ILE A 93 -3.41 3.08 22.86
CA ILE A 93 -2.18 2.79 23.60
C ILE A 93 -2.51 2.22 24.97
N GLU A 94 -3.46 2.81 25.69
CA GLU A 94 -3.88 2.35 27.03
C GLU A 94 -4.41 0.92 27.00
N GLU A 95 -5.36 0.65 26.12
CA GLU A 95 -5.94 -0.70 25.95
C GLU A 95 -4.89 -1.70 25.49
N GLY A 96 -4.04 -1.29 24.53
CA GLY A 96 -2.95 -2.11 24.02
C GLY A 96 -1.93 -2.46 25.09
N LEU A 97 -1.56 -1.54 25.96
CA LEU A 97 -0.63 -1.81 27.06
C LEU A 97 -1.21 -2.79 28.10
N LYS A 98 -2.51 -2.75 28.38
CA LYS A 98 -3.18 -3.75 29.23
C LYS A 98 -3.05 -5.16 28.61
N ASP A 99 -3.30 -5.27 27.32
CA ASP A 99 -3.18 -6.56 26.60
C ASP A 99 -1.72 -7.00 26.45
N LEU A 100 -0.79 -6.07 26.26
CA LEU A 100 0.65 -6.35 26.21
C LEU A 100 1.15 -7.01 27.51
N VAL A 101 0.71 -6.52 28.68
CA VAL A 101 1.03 -7.12 29.97
C VAL A 101 0.52 -8.57 30.06
N ARG A 102 -0.69 -8.84 29.60
CA ARG A 102 -1.26 -10.19 29.50
C ARG A 102 -0.39 -11.08 28.60
N VAL A 103 -0.10 -10.59 27.38
CA VAL A 103 0.71 -11.32 26.39
C VAL A 103 2.10 -11.65 26.91
N ILE A 104 2.78 -10.71 27.58
CA ILE A 104 4.10 -10.94 28.20
C ILE A 104 4.04 -12.10 29.17
N ARG A 105 3.04 -12.13 30.06
CA ARG A 105 2.88 -13.19 31.07
C ARG A 105 2.52 -14.54 30.47
N GLU A 106 1.54 -14.56 29.55
CA GLU A 106 1.05 -15.80 28.92
C GLU A 106 2.11 -16.49 28.05
N ASN A 107 3.01 -15.70 27.42
CA ASN A 107 4.06 -16.25 26.56
C ASN A 107 5.40 -16.43 27.28
N GLY A 108 5.48 -16.19 28.59
CA GLY A 108 6.71 -16.34 29.36
C GLY A 108 7.87 -15.49 28.86
N ILE A 109 7.56 -14.25 28.40
CA ILE A 109 8.55 -13.33 27.86
C ILE A 109 9.39 -12.77 28.99
N THR A 110 10.70 -12.93 28.93
CA THR A 110 11.66 -12.46 29.94
C THR A 110 12.35 -11.16 29.53
N SER A 111 12.40 -10.83 28.22
CA SER A 111 12.95 -9.57 27.72
C SER A 111 12.18 -9.06 26.53
N ILE A 112 11.93 -7.74 26.49
CA ILE A 112 11.12 -7.11 25.45
C ILE A 112 11.66 -5.73 25.05
N ALA A 113 11.65 -5.43 23.74
CA ALA A 113 11.96 -4.13 23.17
C ALA A 113 10.70 -3.45 22.65
N ILE A 114 10.45 -2.23 23.08
CA ILE A 114 9.22 -1.46 22.80
C ILE A 114 9.58 -0.16 22.08
N PRO A 115 8.99 0.12 20.91
CA PRO A 115 9.17 1.40 20.20
C PRO A 115 8.36 2.52 20.86
N PRO A 116 8.54 3.80 20.45
CA PRO A 116 7.71 4.91 20.89
C PRO A 116 6.29 4.79 20.31
N LEU A 117 5.42 4.08 21.04
CA LEU A 117 4.08 3.67 20.62
C LEU A 117 3.23 4.84 20.12
N GLY A 118 2.91 4.87 18.83
CA GLY A 118 2.07 5.92 18.24
C GLY A 118 2.71 7.31 18.09
N CYS A 119 3.97 7.51 18.52
CA CYS A 119 4.61 8.84 18.52
C CYS A 119 5.29 9.24 17.19
N GLY A 120 5.55 8.30 16.29
CA GLY A 120 6.06 8.59 14.95
C GLY A 120 4.95 9.07 14.02
N ASN A 121 4.66 8.29 12.97
CA ASN A 121 3.55 8.57 12.04
C ASN A 121 2.15 8.60 12.70
N GLY A 122 2.05 8.32 14.01
CA GLY A 122 0.81 8.38 14.79
C GLY A 122 0.51 9.74 15.39
N GLY A 123 1.51 10.59 15.59
CA GLY A 123 1.38 11.97 16.05
C GLY A 123 1.12 12.15 17.56
N LEU A 124 1.26 11.09 18.37
CA LEU A 124 1.10 11.21 19.82
C LEU A 124 2.33 11.85 20.49
N ASP A 125 2.10 12.57 21.57
CA ASP A 125 3.16 13.15 22.39
C ASP A 125 3.90 12.06 23.16
N TRP A 126 5.25 12.10 23.06
CA TRP A 126 6.09 11.09 23.69
C TRP A 126 6.07 11.16 25.23
N ALA A 127 6.02 12.34 25.81
CA ALA A 127 6.01 12.47 27.27
C ALA A 127 4.79 11.76 27.89
N VAL A 128 3.62 11.94 27.26
CA VAL A 128 2.38 11.28 27.68
C VAL A 128 2.47 9.76 27.50
N VAL A 129 2.91 9.30 26.32
CA VAL A 129 3.02 7.86 26.03
C VAL A 129 4.06 7.18 26.91
N LYS A 130 5.14 7.87 27.25
CA LYS A 130 6.18 7.38 28.17
C LYS A 130 5.59 7.09 29.55
N GLU A 131 4.83 8.03 30.13
CA GLU A 131 4.14 7.83 31.42
C GLU A 131 3.15 6.66 31.38
N MET A 132 2.42 6.50 30.27
CA MET A 132 1.50 5.36 30.08
C MET A 132 2.26 4.02 30.06
N ILE A 133 3.40 3.94 29.38
CA ILE A 133 4.26 2.75 29.34
C ILE A 133 4.79 2.45 30.74
N GLU A 134 5.35 3.43 31.43
CA GLU A 134 5.88 3.28 32.79
C GLU A 134 4.82 2.75 33.77
N LYS A 135 3.66 3.37 33.77
CA LYS A 135 2.54 2.98 34.64
C LYS A 135 2.05 1.55 34.34
N ALA A 136 1.89 1.20 33.09
CA ALA A 136 1.35 -0.11 32.70
C ALA A 136 2.35 -1.26 32.97
N LEU A 137 3.64 -1.02 32.75
CA LEU A 137 4.68 -2.05 32.85
C LEU A 137 5.38 -2.08 34.22
N ALA A 138 5.13 -1.12 35.11
CA ALA A 138 5.68 -1.09 36.49
C ALA A 138 5.52 -2.38 37.27
N PRO A 139 4.40 -3.15 37.14
CA PRO A 139 4.21 -4.42 37.82
C PRO A 139 5.10 -5.57 37.32
N LEU A 140 5.76 -5.42 36.17
CA LEU A 140 6.59 -6.47 35.53
C LEU A 140 8.05 -6.36 35.97
N LYS A 141 8.31 -6.62 37.29
CA LYS A 141 9.63 -6.45 37.90
C LYS A 141 10.69 -7.45 37.39
N ASP A 142 10.24 -8.63 36.99
CA ASP A 142 11.10 -9.75 36.59
C ASP A 142 11.39 -9.78 35.06
N ILE A 143 10.94 -8.74 34.33
CA ILE A 143 11.09 -8.63 32.89
C ILE A 143 12.10 -7.52 32.58
N ASP A 144 13.02 -7.81 31.66
CA ASP A 144 13.92 -6.80 31.08
C ASP A 144 13.20 -6.04 29.96
N ILE A 145 12.81 -4.80 30.25
CA ILE A 145 12.06 -3.95 29.31
C ILE A 145 12.96 -2.84 28.81
N THR A 146 13.22 -2.84 27.51
CA THR A 146 13.97 -1.75 26.83
C THR A 146 13.00 -0.93 26.01
N VAL A 147 12.83 0.33 26.34
CA VAL A 147 11.97 1.28 25.60
C VAL A 147 12.85 2.17 24.73
N TYR A 148 12.55 2.18 23.44
CA TYR A 148 13.24 3.01 22.47
C TYR A 148 12.58 4.38 22.39
N GLU A 149 13.36 5.45 22.64
CA GLU A 149 12.87 6.81 22.57
C GLU A 149 12.81 7.33 21.12
N PRO A 150 11.92 8.28 20.79
CA PRO A 150 11.93 8.94 19.49
C PRO A 150 13.30 9.56 19.21
N SER A 151 13.83 9.32 18.03
CA SER A 151 15.07 9.92 17.57
C SER A 151 14.89 10.49 16.17
N ALA A 152 15.18 11.78 15.99
CA ALA A 152 15.15 12.44 14.69
C ALA A 152 16.15 11.80 13.71
N GLU A 153 17.30 11.33 14.20
CA GLU A 153 18.32 10.64 13.42
C GLU A 153 17.82 9.29 12.92
N ILE A 154 17.17 8.51 13.80
CA ILE A 154 16.57 7.21 13.43
C ILE A 154 15.40 7.42 12.47
N SER A 155 14.54 8.39 12.72
CA SER A 155 13.45 8.74 11.81
C SER A 155 13.96 9.13 10.41
N ALA A 156 15.07 9.88 10.36
CA ALA A 156 15.73 10.26 9.10
C ALA A 156 16.40 9.04 8.42
N LEU A 157 17.01 8.13 9.21
CA LEU A 157 17.64 6.91 8.72
C LEU A 157 16.60 5.94 8.15
N LEU A 158 15.51 5.72 8.88
CA LEU A 158 14.37 4.92 8.45
C LEU A 158 13.70 5.51 7.20
N ALA A 159 13.58 6.84 7.13
CA ALA A 159 13.11 7.52 5.94
C ALA A 159 14.08 7.44 4.75
N LYS A 160 15.40 7.38 4.98
CA LYS A 160 16.40 7.16 3.93
C LYS A 160 16.42 5.72 3.43
N GLN A 161 16.25 4.73 4.29
CA GLN A 161 16.19 3.31 3.93
C GLN A 161 14.89 2.98 3.18
N SER A 162 13.76 3.57 3.57
CA SER A 162 12.49 3.47 2.83
C SER A 162 12.50 4.26 1.51
N ARG A 163 13.46 5.16 1.31
CA ARG A 163 13.74 5.77 0.02
C ARG A 163 14.66 4.83 -0.73
N ASN A 164 14.10 3.90 -1.51
CA ASN A 164 14.87 3.30 -2.59
C ASN A 164 15.59 4.44 -3.32
N ALA A 165 16.91 4.52 -3.18
CA ALA A 165 17.73 5.60 -3.72
C ALA A 165 17.63 5.72 -5.25
N SER A 166 16.94 4.79 -5.91
CA SER A 166 16.68 4.72 -7.35
C SER A 166 15.25 5.10 -7.75
N ALA A 167 14.32 5.37 -6.81
CA ALA A 167 12.96 5.73 -7.17
C ALA A 167 12.90 7.17 -7.73
N HIS A 168 13.07 7.29 -9.05
CA HIS A 168 12.96 8.55 -9.77
C HIS A 168 11.81 8.52 -10.76
N LEU A 169 11.21 9.68 -11.00
CA LEU A 169 10.19 9.84 -12.02
C LEU A 169 10.85 9.81 -13.41
N THR A 170 10.25 9.05 -14.30
CA THR A 170 10.41 9.18 -15.76
C THR A 170 9.09 9.67 -16.32
N PRO A 171 9.04 10.18 -17.57
CA PRO A 171 7.78 10.61 -18.16
C PRO A 171 6.65 9.59 -18.02
N ALA A 172 6.87 8.33 -18.40
CA ALA A 172 5.85 7.29 -18.30
C ALA A 172 5.42 6.98 -16.85
N ARG A 173 6.37 6.95 -15.90
CA ARG A 173 6.06 6.74 -14.48
C ARG A 173 5.23 7.89 -13.91
N ALA A 174 5.59 9.14 -14.25
CA ALA A 174 4.85 10.32 -13.81
C ALA A 174 3.44 10.36 -14.41
N MET A 175 3.28 10.07 -15.69
CA MET A 175 1.99 9.97 -16.38
C MET A 175 1.09 8.92 -15.72
N LEU A 176 1.62 7.71 -15.46
CA LEU A 176 0.86 6.63 -14.83
C LEU A 176 0.46 6.98 -13.40
N LEU A 177 1.39 7.48 -12.58
CA LEU A 177 1.12 7.90 -11.21
C LEU A 177 0.08 9.03 -11.16
N TYR A 178 0.20 10.02 -12.04
CA TYR A 178 -0.75 11.13 -12.12
C TYR A 178 -2.16 10.64 -12.46
N ALA A 179 -2.28 9.73 -13.43
CA ALA A 179 -3.55 9.12 -13.78
C ALA A 179 -4.15 8.31 -12.61
N LEU A 180 -3.32 7.56 -11.87
CA LEU A 180 -3.75 6.82 -10.67
C LEU A 180 -4.23 7.77 -9.56
N PHE A 181 -3.54 8.89 -9.32
CA PHE A 181 -3.99 9.91 -8.36
C PHE A 181 -5.31 10.57 -8.76
N CYS A 182 -5.55 10.77 -10.07
CA CYS A 182 -6.82 11.30 -10.56
C CYS A 182 -7.94 10.26 -10.44
N TYR A 183 -7.65 9.00 -10.72
CA TYR A 183 -8.58 7.89 -10.61
C TYR A 183 -9.10 7.70 -9.17
N GLU A 184 -8.23 7.73 -8.15
CA GLU A 184 -8.64 7.58 -6.73
C GLU A 184 -9.52 8.73 -6.20
N VAL A 185 -9.59 9.88 -6.87
CA VAL A 185 -10.47 10.98 -6.44
C VAL A 185 -11.95 10.61 -6.52
N HIS A 186 -12.31 9.60 -7.32
CA HIS A 186 -13.67 9.12 -7.48
C HIS A 186 -14.06 7.97 -6.51
N ASP A 187 -13.39 7.87 -5.34
CA ASP A 187 -13.57 6.82 -4.33
C ASP A 187 -13.23 5.38 -4.78
N GLU A 188 -12.77 5.21 -6.00
CA GLU A 188 -12.30 3.93 -6.51
C GLU A 188 -10.85 3.67 -6.11
N ARG A 189 -10.56 2.45 -5.66
CA ARG A 189 -9.20 2.08 -5.24
C ARG A 189 -8.33 1.73 -6.44
N CYS A 190 -7.14 2.31 -6.50
CA CYS A 190 -6.11 1.89 -7.44
C CYS A 190 -5.68 0.45 -7.19
N SER A 191 -5.43 -0.28 -8.27
CA SER A 191 -4.90 -1.64 -8.24
C SER A 191 -3.97 -1.85 -9.44
N LEU A 192 -3.21 -2.94 -9.44
CA LEU A 192 -2.41 -3.31 -10.59
C LEU A 192 -3.29 -3.55 -11.83
N PHE A 193 -4.51 -4.04 -11.61
CA PHE A 193 -5.51 -4.23 -12.66
C PHE A 193 -5.88 -2.88 -13.32
N VAL A 194 -6.22 -1.87 -12.53
CA VAL A 194 -6.53 -0.51 -13.00
C VAL A 194 -5.32 0.09 -13.72
N ALA A 195 -4.15 0.02 -13.12
CA ALA A 195 -2.91 0.55 -13.70
C ALA A 195 -2.61 -0.07 -15.09
N ASN A 196 -2.87 -1.38 -15.27
CA ASN A 196 -2.73 -2.03 -16.57
C ASN A 196 -3.72 -1.50 -17.61
N LYS A 197 -4.95 -1.17 -17.22
CA LYS A 197 -5.95 -0.59 -18.14
C LYS A 197 -5.60 0.84 -18.55
N LEU A 198 -5.18 1.66 -17.58
CA LEU A 198 -4.71 3.02 -17.88
C LEU A 198 -3.49 3.01 -18.79
N SER A 199 -2.53 2.11 -18.55
CA SER A 199 -1.37 1.90 -19.40
C SER A 199 -1.76 1.49 -20.83
N TYR A 200 -2.73 0.59 -20.98
CA TYR A 200 -3.26 0.19 -22.28
C TYR A 200 -3.84 1.38 -23.06
N PHE A 201 -4.59 2.25 -22.39
CA PHE A 201 -5.12 3.44 -23.03
C PHE A 201 -4.05 4.46 -23.40
N TYR A 202 -2.98 4.62 -22.59
CA TYR A 202 -1.83 5.42 -22.99
C TYR A 202 -1.16 4.87 -24.27
N GLN A 203 -1.02 3.54 -24.39
CA GLN A 203 -0.52 2.93 -25.62
C GLN A 203 -1.40 3.26 -26.82
N MET A 204 -2.71 3.20 -26.64
CA MET A 204 -3.70 3.50 -27.68
C MET A 204 -3.63 4.97 -28.12
N LEU A 205 -3.30 5.88 -27.20
CA LEU A 205 -3.09 7.31 -27.46
C LEU A 205 -1.71 7.62 -28.08
N GLY A 206 -0.84 6.61 -28.25
CA GLY A 206 0.45 6.77 -28.95
C GLY A 206 1.69 6.79 -28.05
N GLU A 207 1.55 6.57 -26.74
CA GLU A 207 2.67 6.52 -25.79
C GLU A 207 3.41 5.18 -25.86
N LYS A 208 4.50 5.16 -26.64
CA LYS A 208 5.27 3.94 -26.96
C LYS A 208 5.97 3.32 -25.76
N GLU A 209 6.34 4.09 -24.75
CA GLU A 209 7.02 3.59 -23.55
C GLU A 209 6.16 2.56 -22.81
N PHE A 210 4.84 2.75 -22.79
CA PHE A 210 3.91 1.81 -22.17
C PHE A 210 3.77 0.47 -22.91
N ALA A 211 4.21 0.40 -24.15
CA ALA A 211 4.26 -0.86 -24.91
C ALA A 211 5.54 -1.66 -24.65
N SER A 212 6.62 -1.00 -24.23
CA SER A 212 7.94 -1.61 -24.07
C SER A 212 8.27 -2.05 -22.65
N VAL A 213 7.58 -1.53 -21.63
CA VAL A 213 7.84 -1.82 -20.22
C VAL A 213 6.57 -2.27 -19.54
N SER A 214 6.62 -3.38 -18.79
CA SER A 214 5.45 -3.84 -18.04
C SER A 214 5.07 -2.85 -16.94
N VAL A 215 3.77 -2.69 -16.70
CA VAL A 215 3.22 -1.84 -15.65
C VAL A 215 3.78 -2.20 -14.27
N GLY A 216 3.88 -3.49 -13.97
CA GLY A 216 4.48 -3.97 -12.73
C GLY A 216 5.92 -3.47 -12.55
N HIS A 217 6.72 -3.46 -13.61
CA HIS A 217 8.09 -2.95 -13.56
C HIS A 217 8.13 -1.43 -13.36
N MET A 218 7.25 -0.67 -14.04
CA MET A 218 7.16 0.78 -13.85
C MET A 218 6.80 1.14 -12.40
N LEU A 219 5.81 0.45 -11.84
CA LEU A 219 5.32 0.71 -10.50
C LEU A 219 6.31 0.22 -9.42
N ASN A 220 6.98 -0.92 -9.63
CA ASN A 220 8.05 -1.36 -8.74
C ASN A 220 9.19 -0.35 -8.63
N ALA A 221 9.54 0.31 -9.73
CA ALA A 221 10.60 1.32 -9.75
C ALA A 221 10.26 2.61 -8.95
N VAL A 222 9.00 2.80 -8.60
CA VAL A 222 8.50 3.94 -7.78
C VAL A 222 7.90 3.48 -6.45
N ASN A 223 7.92 2.17 -6.19
CA ASN A 223 7.47 1.58 -4.95
C ASN A 223 8.34 2.02 -3.76
N GLY A 224 7.73 2.20 -2.61
CA GLY A 224 8.39 2.73 -1.41
C GLY A 224 8.52 4.26 -1.36
N LYS A 225 8.33 4.96 -2.50
CA LYS A 225 8.37 6.44 -2.53
C LYS A 225 7.03 7.06 -2.93
N TYR A 226 6.41 6.60 -4.01
CA TYR A 226 5.16 7.16 -4.57
C TYR A 226 3.97 6.23 -4.39
N ILE A 227 4.22 4.94 -4.31
CA ILE A 227 3.24 3.90 -4.04
C ILE A 227 3.79 2.90 -3.02
N HIS A 228 2.91 2.14 -2.38
CA HIS A 228 3.23 1.06 -1.46
C HIS A 228 2.31 -0.14 -1.74
N GLY A 229 2.76 -1.35 -1.41
CA GLY A 229 1.94 -2.58 -1.54
C GLY A 229 2.32 -3.50 -2.70
N LEU A 230 3.30 -3.13 -3.54
CA LEU A 230 3.84 -4.00 -4.61
C LEU A 230 4.96 -4.94 -4.15
N GLU A 231 5.33 -4.90 -2.88
CA GLU A 231 6.46 -5.66 -2.33
C GLU A 231 6.20 -7.17 -2.29
N GLN A 232 4.99 -7.59 -2.59
CA GLN A 232 4.66 -8.98 -2.90
C GLN A 232 4.46 -9.09 -4.41
N MET A 233 5.44 -9.63 -5.13
CA MET A 233 5.35 -9.94 -6.57
C MET A 233 4.18 -10.89 -6.91
N ASP A 234 3.52 -11.46 -5.89
CA ASP A 234 2.28 -12.21 -5.97
C ASP A 234 1.03 -11.34 -5.75
N ALA A 235 1.15 -10.01 -5.82
CA ALA A 235 0.01 -9.11 -5.69
C ALA A 235 -1.07 -9.53 -6.69
N LYS A 236 -2.20 -9.98 -6.18
CA LYS A 236 -3.34 -10.33 -7.04
C LYS A 236 -3.74 -9.08 -7.83
N PRO A 237 -4.12 -9.21 -9.09
CA PRO A 237 -4.41 -8.06 -9.97
C PRO A 237 -5.34 -7.00 -9.35
N PHE A 238 -6.28 -7.44 -8.50
CA PHE A 238 -7.27 -6.58 -7.83
C PHE A 238 -6.88 -6.13 -6.42
N GLU A 239 -5.68 -6.47 -5.95
CA GLU A 239 -5.20 -5.99 -4.66
C GLU A 239 -4.92 -4.48 -4.74
N ALA A 240 -5.38 -3.73 -3.72
CA ALA A 240 -5.28 -2.28 -3.73
C ALA A 240 -3.82 -1.80 -3.65
N LEU A 241 -3.42 -0.96 -4.58
CA LEU A 241 -2.21 -0.16 -4.49
C LEU A 241 -2.46 1.02 -3.54
N MET A 242 -1.43 1.42 -2.81
CA MET A 242 -1.51 2.56 -1.91
C MET A 242 -0.68 3.69 -2.49
N LEU A 243 -1.36 4.75 -2.95
CA LEU A 243 -0.69 5.96 -3.39
C LEU A 243 -0.20 6.78 -2.18
N ASP A 244 1.03 7.29 -2.25
CA ASP A 244 1.54 8.23 -1.25
C ASP A 244 1.06 9.65 -1.57
N TYR A 245 -0.03 10.09 -0.93
CA TYR A 245 -0.63 11.40 -1.18
C TYR A 245 0.28 12.58 -0.80
N ASP A 246 1.25 12.39 0.09
CA ASP A 246 2.25 13.41 0.41
C ASP A 246 3.16 13.70 -0.81
N ARG A 247 3.18 12.78 -1.79
CA ARG A 247 3.94 12.89 -3.04
C ARG A 247 3.12 13.34 -4.25
N LYS A 248 1.82 13.54 -4.08
CA LYS A 248 0.95 13.97 -5.18
C LYS A 248 1.41 15.28 -5.81
N ALA A 249 1.82 16.25 -4.98
CA ALA A 249 2.33 17.54 -5.46
C ALA A 249 3.62 17.37 -6.29
N GLU A 250 4.58 16.55 -5.83
CA GLU A 250 5.83 16.26 -6.55
C GLU A 250 5.56 15.65 -7.94
N VAL A 251 4.59 14.73 -8.03
CA VAL A 251 4.18 14.14 -9.32
C VAL A 251 3.52 15.19 -10.21
N GLY A 252 2.66 16.04 -9.65
CA GLY A 252 2.01 17.14 -10.38
C GLY A 252 3.02 18.15 -10.94
N GLU A 253 4.00 18.53 -10.15
CA GLU A 253 5.09 19.43 -10.56
C GLU A 253 5.93 18.81 -11.70
N TYR A 254 6.25 17.53 -11.59
CA TYR A 254 6.96 16.83 -12.66
C TYR A 254 6.16 16.82 -13.97
N VAL A 255 4.86 16.51 -13.87
CA VAL A 255 3.95 16.52 -15.04
C VAL A 255 3.91 17.90 -15.70
N HIS A 256 3.84 18.96 -14.89
CA HIS A 256 3.76 20.33 -15.40
C HIS A 256 5.08 20.83 -16.00
N ASN A 257 6.21 20.52 -15.37
CA ASN A 257 7.50 21.14 -15.70
C ASN A 257 8.40 20.28 -16.59
N SER A 258 8.19 18.95 -16.64
CA SER A 258 9.15 18.02 -17.26
C SER A 258 8.58 17.20 -18.42
N LEU A 259 7.25 17.14 -18.58
CA LEU A 259 6.64 16.41 -19.69
C LEU A 259 6.62 17.24 -20.98
N ALA A 260 6.75 16.54 -22.10
CA ALA A 260 6.51 17.15 -23.41
C ALA A 260 5.03 17.57 -23.56
N PRO A 261 4.73 18.65 -24.34
CA PRO A 261 3.36 19.08 -24.57
C PRO A 261 2.42 17.97 -25.06
N ALA A 262 2.90 17.07 -25.92
CA ALA A 262 2.14 15.93 -26.41
C ALA A 262 1.73 14.97 -25.27
N GLN A 263 2.61 14.71 -24.31
CA GLN A 263 2.34 13.85 -23.16
C GLN A 263 1.28 14.45 -22.22
N ILE A 264 1.30 15.77 -22.04
CA ILE A 264 0.26 16.49 -21.28
C ILE A 264 -1.09 16.37 -22.00
N VAL A 265 -1.11 16.45 -23.33
CA VAL A 265 -2.33 16.22 -24.12
C VAL A 265 -2.84 14.79 -23.91
N HIS A 266 -1.97 13.78 -23.96
CA HIS A 266 -2.35 12.38 -23.75
C HIS A 266 -2.89 12.12 -22.34
N ILE A 267 -2.35 12.77 -21.30
CA ILE A 267 -2.94 12.70 -19.94
C ILE A 267 -4.38 13.22 -19.95
N LYS A 268 -4.62 14.41 -20.54
CA LYS A 268 -5.96 15.00 -20.64
C LYS A 268 -6.93 14.12 -21.44
N GLN A 269 -6.44 13.56 -22.54
CA GLN A 269 -7.21 12.64 -23.37
C GLN A 269 -7.55 11.36 -22.63
N LEU A 270 -6.59 10.75 -21.89
CA LEU A 270 -6.85 9.60 -21.06
C LEU A 270 -7.94 9.88 -20.04
N LEU A 271 -7.82 10.95 -19.27
CA LEU A 271 -8.80 11.30 -18.23
C LEU A 271 -10.19 11.52 -18.82
N LYS A 272 -10.28 12.16 -19.99
CA LYS A 272 -11.55 12.32 -20.71
C LYS A 272 -12.07 11.00 -21.28
N LEU A 273 -11.19 10.12 -21.75
CA LEU A 273 -11.57 8.80 -22.28
C LEU A 273 -12.19 7.89 -21.22
N ILE A 274 -11.68 7.95 -19.98
CA ILE A 274 -12.16 7.11 -18.88
C ILE A 274 -13.28 7.76 -18.06
N ASP A 275 -13.66 9.00 -18.37
CA ASP A 275 -14.73 9.72 -17.67
C ASP A 275 -16.05 8.94 -17.76
N GLY A 276 -16.64 8.61 -16.60
CA GLY A 276 -17.80 7.71 -16.48
C GLY A 276 -17.47 6.20 -16.52
N TYR A 277 -16.19 5.84 -16.63
CA TYR A 277 -15.69 4.44 -16.63
C TYR A 277 -14.69 4.17 -15.50
N GLU A 278 -14.75 4.91 -14.40
CA GLU A 278 -13.76 4.85 -13.32
C GLU A 278 -13.87 3.58 -12.46
N SER A 279 -14.99 2.83 -12.50
CA SER A 279 -15.01 1.55 -11.77
C SER A 279 -14.13 0.50 -12.44
N ALA A 280 -13.57 -0.42 -11.65
CA ALA A 280 -12.75 -1.51 -12.17
C ALA A 280 -13.51 -2.35 -13.24
N TYR A 281 -14.83 -2.51 -13.06
CA TYR A 281 -15.69 -3.19 -14.01
C TYR A 281 -15.86 -2.40 -15.31
N SER A 282 -16.28 -1.13 -15.24
CA SER A 282 -16.55 -0.33 -16.43
C SER A 282 -15.26 -0.08 -17.22
N LEU A 283 -14.15 0.13 -16.53
CA LEU A 283 -12.82 0.27 -17.14
C LEU A 283 -12.39 -1.02 -17.88
N GLU A 284 -12.72 -2.19 -17.32
CA GLU A 284 -12.45 -3.48 -18.00
C GLU A 284 -13.33 -3.66 -19.26
N VAL A 285 -14.60 -3.28 -19.19
CA VAL A 285 -15.50 -3.30 -20.36
C VAL A 285 -14.94 -2.38 -21.44
N LEU A 286 -14.66 -1.12 -21.11
CA LEU A 286 -14.12 -0.14 -22.05
C LEU A 286 -12.82 -0.63 -22.72
N ALA A 287 -11.88 -1.14 -21.94
CA ALA A 287 -10.62 -1.66 -22.47
C ALA A 287 -10.82 -2.90 -23.33
N SER A 288 -11.78 -3.76 -23.02
CA SER A 288 -12.09 -4.94 -23.81
C SER A 288 -12.67 -4.57 -25.17
N VAL A 289 -13.60 -3.62 -25.21
CA VAL A 289 -14.17 -3.10 -26.46
C VAL A 289 -13.10 -2.42 -27.31
N ALA A 290 -12.26 -1.57 -26.69
CA ALA A 290 -11.17 -0.92 -27.39
C ALA A 290 -10.18 -1.92 -28.01
N TYR A 291 -9.87 -2.99 -27.27
CA TYR A 291 -9.00 -4.06 -27.76
C TYR A 291 -9.61 -4.78 -28.98
N VAL A 292 -10.86 -5.22 -28.91
CA VAL A 292 -11.52 -5.92 -30.03
C VAL A 292 -11.59 -5.04 -31.27
N ARG A 293 -11.93 -3.75 -31.12
CA ARG A 293 -11.98 -2.80 -32.23
C ARG A 293 -10.61 -2.56 -32.87
N ARG A 294 -9.55 -2.56 -32.07
CA ARG A 294 -8.19 -2.41 -32.58
C ARG A 294 -7.71 -3.65 -33.36
N GLU A 295 -8.03 -4.85 -32.86
CA GLU A 295 -7.67 -6.10 -33.53
C GLU A 295 -8.51 -6.34 -34.80
N HIS A 296 -9.74 -5.81 -34.84
CA HIS A 296 -10.67 -5.97 -35.96
C HIS A 296 -11.19 -4.59 -36.42
N PRO A 297 -10.39 -3.80 -37.18
CA PRO A 297 -10.81 -2.49 -37.66
C PRO A 297 -12.11 -2.58 -38.48
N GLY A 298 -13.09 -1.72 -38.14
CA GLY A 298 -14.39 -1.69 -38.81
C GLY A 298 -15.42 -2.69 -38.29
N ILE A 299 -15.09 -3.45 -37.23
CA ILE A 299 -16.06 -4.39 -36.62
C ILE A 299 -17.30 -3.65 -36.13
N GLY A 300 -18.49 -4.25 -36.36
CA GLY A 300 -19.76 -3.73 -35.85
C GLY A 300 -19.98 -4.02 -34.36
N VAL A 301 -20.94 -3.31 -33.75
CA VAL A 301 -21.27 -3.48 -32.33
C VAL A 301 -21.73 -4.92 -32.00
N GLY A 302 -22.56 -5.54 -32.85
CA GLY A 302 -23.04 -6.90 -32.65
C GLY A 302 -21.90 -7.92 -32.62
N ASP A 303 -20.98 -7.84 -33.59
CA ASP A 303 -19.83 -8.72 -33.64
C ASP A 303 -18.85 -8.47 -32.47
N THR A 304 -18.70 -7.22 -32.05
CA THR A 304 -17.91 -6.88 -30.84
C THR A 304 -18.47 -7.54 -29.59
N ILE A 305 -19.80 -7.54 -29.43
CA ILE A 305 -20.47 -8.21 -28.29
C ILE A 305 -20.17 -9.71 -28.36
N HIS A 306 -20.35 -10.32 -29.52
CA HIS A 306 -20.11 -11.74 -29.74
C HIS A 306 -18.64 -12.12 -29.41
N GLU A 307 -17.66 -11.37 -29.91
CA GLU A 307 -16.24 -11.59 -29.64
C GLU A 307 -15.93 -11.51 -28.13
N ILE A 308 -16.41 -10.46 -27.44
CA ILE A 308 -16.17 -10.28 -26.02
C ILE A 308 -16.82 -11.40 -25.19
N GLN A 309 -18.05 -11.80 -25.52
CA GLN A 309 -18.76 -12.86 -24.80
C GLN A 309 -18.12 -14.24 -25.02
N ASN A 310 -17.50 -14.48 -26.17
CA ASN A 310 -16.79 -15.72 -26.46
C ASN A 310 -15.33 -15.74 -25.93
N TRP A 311 -14.80 -14.60 -25.52
CA TRP A 311 -13.43 -14.48 -25.03
C TRP A 311 -13.16 -15.33 -23.76
N SER A 312 -14.09 -15.33 -22.80
CA SER A 312 -14.02 -16.18 -21.61
C SER A 312 -15.39 -16.35 -20.96
N ALA A 313 -15.58 -17.46 -20.25
CA ALA A 313 -16.79 -17.70 -19.45
C ALA A 313 -17.04 -16.57 -18.43
N ARG A 314 -15.98 -16.00 -17.84
CA ARG A 314 -16.07 -14.86 -16.91
C ARG A 314 -16.66 -13.64 -17.61
N LYS A 315 -16.16 -13.26 -18.78
CA LYS A 315 -16.65 -12.08 -19.52
C LYS A 315 -18.08 -12.30 -20.02
N LYS A 316 -18.41 -13.49 -20.51
CA LYS A 316 -19.76 -13.86 -20.92
C LYS A 316 -20.79 -13.65 -19.81
N ASN A 317 -20.45 -14.04 -18.58
CA ASN A 317 -21.37 -13.97 -17.44
C ASN A 317 -21.40 -12.58 -16.78
N LEU A 318 -20.30 -11.84 -16.86
CA LEU A 318 -20.13 -10.58 -16.15
C LEU A 318 -20.50 -9.37 -17.01
N PHE A 319 -20.16 -9.37 -18.31
CA PHE A 319 -20.34 -8.21 -19.19
C PHE A 319 -21.72 -8.21 -19.81
N LYS A 320 -22.54 -7.25 -19.40
CA LYS A 320 -23.87 -7.06 -19.99
C LYS A 320 -23.72 -6.44 -21.37
N GLN A 321 -24.61 -6.86 -22.28
CA GLN A 321 -24.64 -6.35 -23.65
C GLN A 321 -24.76 -4.83 -23.70
N GLU A 322 -25.66 -4.26 -22.92
CA GLU A 322 -25.89 -2.81 -22.83
C GLU A 322 -24.64 -2.02 -22.46
N HIS A 323 -23.77 -2.59 -21.58
CA HIS A 323 -22.51 -1.94 -21.17
C HIS A 323 -21.45 -2.03 -22.29
N ILE A 324 -21.43 -3.13 -23.06
CA ILE A 324 -20.54 -3.26 -24.22
C ILE A 324 -20.97 -2.27 -25.30
N GLU A 325 -22.27 -2.14 -25.57
CA GLU A 325 -22.83 -1.17 -26.53
C GLU A 325 -22.48 0.27 -26.14
N ALA A 326 -22.70 0.64 -24.88
CA ALA A 326 -22.37 1.95 -24.36
C ALA A 326 -20.86 2.28 -24.52
N ALA A 327 -19.99 1.34 -24.16
CA ALA A 327 -18.54 1.49 -24.33
C ALA A 327 -18.14 1.57 -25.82
N PHE A 328 -18.81 0.82 -26.70
CA PHE A 328 -18.58 0.89 -28.14
C PHE A 328 -18.93 2.27 -28.71
N GLN A 329 -20.08 2.83 -28.33
CA GLN A 329 -20.49 4.18 -28.76
C GLN A 329 -19.57 5.26 -28.19
N HIS A 330 -19.17 5.15 -26.92
CA HIS A 330 -18.23 6.06 -26.30
C HIS A 330 -16.88 6.11 -27.05
N LEU A 331 -16.39 4.96 -27.51
CA LEU A 331 -15.13 4.86 -28.23
C LEU A 331 -15.18 5.39 -29.67
N ASN A 332 -16.35 5.66 -30.25
CA ASN A 332 -16.45 6.18 -31.60
C ASN A 332 -15.74 7.54 -31.80
N THR A 333 -15.66 8.35 -30.74
CA THR A 333 -14.94 9.63 -30.75
C THR A 333 -13.42 9.49 -30.61
N TRP A 334 -12.94 8.27 -30.28
CA TRP A 334 -11.54 8.00 -29.99
C TRP A 334 -10.85 7.05 -30.97
N MET A 335 -11.65 6.30 -31.74
CA MET A 335 -11.18 5.26 -32.65
C MET A 335 -11.82 5.41 -34.05
N ALA A 336 -12.04 6.68 -34.46
CA ALA A 336 -12.55 7.00 -35.80
C ALA A 336 -11.46 6.86 -36.85
#